data_3b131ca70276bb1d0840caf0cb9a27b1
#
_entry.id   3b131ca70276bb1d0840caf0cb9a27b1
#
_cell.length_a   1.000
_cell.length_b   1.000
_cell.length_c   1.000
_cell.angle_alpha   90.00
_cell.angle_beta   90.00
_cell.angle_gamma   90.00
#
_symmetry.space_group_name_H-M   'P 1'
#
loop_
_entity.id
_entity.type
_entity.pdbx_description
1 polymer ?
#
loop_
_entity_poly.entity_id
_entity_poly.type
_entity_poly.pdbx_seq_one_letter_code
_entity_poly.pdbx_strand_id
1 'polypeptide(L)'
;MLHGNVFDTVITPGASEPRLLSLSAFLDEVMFEKYDVILHYDRGKGIRATRGADDFGEWLRQALGDQASSIVQLREPGAAMELIDRYLLRTLNLQSLRGKEYGSRKIAVIVEFAEFVIPRGDPLHLGGAFSSNVVKVLGWANDPAILRSDVVTVLIAEGLHDLNSLVVENPHAAALNIPLPDEIEMSGYLQMLEVTRFPGLGAKCEISLEALSRRLAGLSRVGAYTVLSRALKNERSITSAWLTRMKKERIEKECQGLLEFLESTFTLDNLSGADGAKTWLREDATLMRQGILRALPMGYLITGRIGTGKTFLIQCWAGELGIPCVIFKNFRDRWVGATESNLEKIFAILRALGQVVVFVDEADQAAGKREGGDSDGGLSGRVYAMLAKEMSDTRNRGRIIWVFATSRPDLLEVDLKRQGRLDVHIPLFPPETPEEMHNLFLAIARKLKVELSESDIPEIPKDLTVGGNEIEGILVRALRTQALDASAKRSLREILTEVLEDARPSAHRMKLEYMDLVAVKECTDSRFLPPRYRELPPVELDRRIEELRRFV
;
A
#
# COMPACT_ATOMS: atom_id res chain seq x y z
N MET A 1 2.12 -4.06 -23.25
CA MET A 1 1.12 -3.59 -22.25
C MET A 1 1.75 -2.49 -21.43
N LEU A 2 1.03 -1.38 -21.21
CA LEU A 2 1.42 -0.28 -20.33
C LEU A 2 0.50 -0.29 -19.12
N HIS A 3 1.07 -0.27 -17.90
CA HIS A 3 0.29 -0.33 -16.67
C HIS A 3 0.88 0.56 -15.56
N GLY A 4 0.15 0.75 -14.48
CA GLY A 4 0.54 1.60 -13.35
C GLY A 4 -0.01 3.03 -13.48
N ASN A 5 0.84 4.05 -13.43
CA ASN A 5 0.44 5.46 -13.46
C ASN A 5 0.06 5.96 -14.87
N VAL A 6 -0.79 5.20 -15.58
CA VAL A 6 -1.14 5.42 -17.00
C VAL A 6 -2.02 6.63 -17.28
N PHE A 7 -2.72 7.16 -16.26
CA PHE A 7 -3.58 8.34 -16.37
C PHE A 7 -2.90 9.64 -15.96
N ASP A 8 -1.59 9.59 -15.70
CA ASP A 8 -0.81 10.78 -15.42
C ASP A 8 -0.40 11.51 -16.70
N THR A 9 0.11 12.71 -16.55
CA THR A 9 0.70 13.47 -17.64
C THR A 9 2.16 13.09 -17.86
N VAL A 10 2.59 13.11 -19.10
CA VAL A 10 3.96 12.88 -19.54
C VAL A 10 4.56 14.18 -20.04
N ILE A 11 5.80 14.47 -19.64
CA ILE A 11 6.56 15.64 -20.13
C ILE A 11 7.29 15.20 -21.41
N THR A 12 7.17 15.97 -22.50
CA THR A 12 7.88 15.66 -23.74
C THR A 12 9.39 15.79 -23.54
N PRO A 13 10.18 14.73 -23.83
CA PRO A 13 11.62 14.80 -23.72
C PRO A 13 12.24 15.62 -24.84
N GLY A 14 13.32 16.35 -24.56
CA GLY A 14 14.18 16.98 -25.59
C GLY A 14 13.57 18.13 -26.39
N ALA A 15 12.36 18.57 -26.08
CA ALA A 15 11.76 19.74 -26.75
C ALA A 15 12.33 21.05 -26.18
N SER A 16 12.52 22.05 -27.04
CA SER A 16 12.89 23.41 -26.61
C SER A 16 11.86 24.02 -25.66
N GLU A 17 10.59 23.62 -25.83
CA GLU A 17 9.49 23.95 -24.90
C GLU A 17 8.83 22.61 -24.46
N PRO A 18 9.06 22.17 -23.20
CA PRO A 18 8.46 20.95 -22.70
C PRO A 18 6.94 21.11 -22.59
N ARG A 19 6.19 20.13 -23.14
CA ARG A 19 4.72 20.11 -23.10
C ARG A 19 4.24 18.96 -22.21
N LEU A 20 3.08 19.16 -21.60
CA LEU A 20 2.37 18.12 -20.86
C LEU A 20 1.38 17.42 -21.79
N LEU A 21 1.56 16.14 -21.98
CA LEU A 21 0.71 15.30 -22.78
C LEU A 21 0.05 14.22 -21.92
N SER A 22 -1.14 13.77 -22.30
CA SER A 22 -1.64 12.48 -21.80
C SER A 22 -0.78 11.35 -22.36
N LEU A 23 -0.82 10.17 -21.74
CA LEU A 23 -0.09 9.00 -22.26
C LEU A 23 -0.47 8.69 -23.70
N SER A 24 -1.78 8.73 -24.03
CA SER A 24 -2.26 8.50 -25.41
C SER A 24 -1.70 9.53 -26.39
N ALA A 25 -1.70 10.82 -26.03
CA ALA A 25 -1.13 11.87 -26.88
C ALA A 25 0.41 11.73 -27.02
N PHE A 26 1.10 11.31 -25.96
CA PHE A 26 2.52 11.01 -26.03
C PHE A 26 2.83 9.84 -26.97
N LEU A 27 2.03 8.80 -26.95
CA LEU A 27 2.15 7.69 -27.89
C LEU A 27 1.98 8.16 -29.34
N ASP A 28 0.97 9.00 -29.61
CA ASP A 28 0.68 9.52 -30.95
C ASP A 28 1.76 10.47 -31.48
N GLU A 29 2.16 11.45 -30.65
CA GLU A 29 3.01 12.56 -31.11
C GLU A 29 4.50 12.22 -31.04
N VAL A 30 4.92 11.34 -30.11
CA VAL A 30 6.33 11.06 -29.85
C VAL A 30 6.71 9.63 -30.22
N MET A 31 6.03 8.63 -29.65
CA MET A 31 6.42 7.23 -29.85
C MET A 31 6.10 6.73 -31.24
N PHE A 32 4.92 7.07 -31.76
CA PHE A 32 4.44 6.63 -33.06
C PHE A 32 4.40 7.75 -34.10
N GLU A 33 5.26 8.77 -33.95
CA GLU A 33 5.36 9.90 -34.88
C GLU A 33 5.51 9.45 -36.35
N LYS A 34 6.25 8.36 -36.58
CA LYS A 34 6.57 7.83 -37.93
C LYS A 34 5.63 6.71 -38.38
N TYR A 35 4.51 6.51 -37.67
CA TYR A 35 3.51 5.51 -38.06
C TYR A 35 2.52 6.09 -39.08
N ASP A 36 2.10 5.28 -40.04
CA ASP A 36 1.17 5.69 -41.08
C ASP A 36 -0.28 5.71 -40.59
N VAL A 37 -0.63 4.76 -39.73
CA VAL A 37 -1.97 4.63 -39.17
C VAL A 37 -1.87 4.42 -37.66
N ILE A 38 -2.64 5.19 -36.89
CA ILE A 38 -2.79 5.03 -35.44
C ILE A 38 -4.27 4.92 -35.13
N LEU A 39 -4.68 3.77 -34.61
CA LEU A 39 -6.04 3.48 -34.19
C LEU A 39 -6.12 3.44 -32.67
N HIS A 40 -6.99 4.25 -32.09
CA HIS A 40 -7.35 4.18 -30.69
C HIS A 40 -8.69 3.49 -30.54
N TYR A 41 -8.80 2.68 -29.53
CA TYR A 41 -10.05 2.09 -29.12
C TYR A 41 -10.26 2.21 -27.62
N ASP A 42 -11.38 2.75 -27.25
CA ASP A 42 -11.95 2.63 -25.90
C ASP A 42 -13.46 2.44 -25.98
N ARG A 43 -14.02 1.76 -24.98
CA ARG A 43 -15.44 1.42 -24.94
C ARG A 43 -16.38 2.64 -24.88
N GLY A 44 -15.88 3.79 -24.39
CA GLY A 44 -16.66 5.02 -24.27
C GLY A 44 -16.76 5.79 -25.60
N LYS A 45 -15.63 5.92 -26.32
CA LYS A 45 -15.51 6.73 -27.54
C LYS A 45 -15.56 5.88 -28.81
N GLY A 46 -15.27 4.57 -28.72
CA GLY A 46 -15.19 3.68 -29.87
C GLY A 46 -13.85 3.75 -30.58
N ILE A 47 -13.80 3.25 -31.83
CA ILE A 47 -12.60 3.29 -32.65
C ILE A 47 -12.42 4.70 -33.22
N ARG A 48 -11.18 5.22 -33.09
CA ARG A 48 -10.78 6.53 -33.62
C ARG A 48 -9.44 6.39 -34.31
N ALA A 49 -9.32 6.90 -35.52
CA ALA A 49 -8.04 7.02 -36.22
C ALA A 49 -7.50 8.44 -35.97
N THR A 50 -6.40 8.55 -35.22
CA THR A 50 -5.71 9.83 -34.97
C THR A 50 -4.72 10.14 -36.07
N ARG A 51 -4.26 9.10 -36.79
CA ARG A 51 -3.46 9.20 -38.01
C ARG A 51 -3.95 8.16 -39.02
N GLY A 52 -3.89 8.48 -40.31
CA GLY A 52 -4.41 7.61 -41.38
C GLY A 52 -5.94 7.51 -41.41
N ALA A 53 -6.63 8.56 -40.92
CA ALA A 53 -8.09 8.58 -40.81
C ALA A 53 -8.82 8.40 -42.16
N ASP A 54 -8.26 8.94 -43.25
CA ASP A 54 -8.86 8.83 -44.58
C ASP A 54 -8.82 7.38 -45.09
N ASP A 55 -7.66 6.71 -44.97
CA ASP A 55 -7.49 5.31 -45.36
C ASP A 55 -8.38 4.36 -44.53
N PHE A 56 -8.39 4.53 -43.23
CA PHE A 56 -9.25 3.74 -42.37
C PHE A 56 -10.73 4.01 -42.61
N GLY A 57 -11.12 5.28 -42.82
CA GLY A 57 -12.49 5.68 -43.11
C GLY A 57 -12.99 5.18 -44.46
N GLU A 58 -12.13 5.15 -45.49
CA GLU A 58 -12.48 4.58 -46.79
C GLU A 58 -12.69 3.06 -46.67
N TRP A 59 -11.78 2.37 -45.98
CA TRP A 59 -11.96 0.96 -45.74
C TRP A 59 -13.22 0.66 -44.94
N LEU A 60 -13.52 1.46 -43.91
CA LEU A 60 -14.70 1.28 -43.06
C LEU A 60 -15.99 1.37 -43.87
N ARG A 61 -16.08 2.35 -44.80
CA ARG A 61 -17.21 2.49 -45.71
C ARG A 61 -17.34 1.27 -46.65
N GLN A 62 -16.24 0.74 -47.15
CA GLN A 62 -16.23 -0.47 -47.97
C GLN A 62 -16.67 -1.71 -47.17
N ALA A 63 -16.29 -1.82 -45.90
CA ALA A 63 -16.58 -2.98 -45.08
C ALA A 63 -18.01 -2.99 -44.51
N LEU A 64 -18.56 -1.84 -44.16
CA LEU A 64 -19.86 -1.70 -43.48
C LEU A 64 -20.95 -1.08 -44.39
N GLY A 65 -20.62 -0.52 -45.56
CA GLY A 65 -21.56 0.19 -46.41
C GLY A 65 -22.21 1.38 -45.65
N ASP A 66 -23.54 1.51 -45.81
CA ASP A 66 -24.32 2.57 -45.17
C ASP A 66 -24.31 2.51 -43.62
N GLN A 67 -23.91 1.38 -43.05
CA GLN A 67 -23.77 1.21 -41.60
C GLN A 67 -22.45 1.79 -41.04
N ALA A 68 -21.54 2.26 -41.90
CA ALA A 68 -20.26 2.84 -41.46
C ALA A 68 -20.40 4.04 -40.52
N SER A 69 -21.55 4.72 -40.56
CA SER A 69 -21.91 5.83 -39.66
C SER A 69 -22.52 5.39 -38.33
N SER A 70 -22.75 4.09 -38.12
CA SER A 70 -23.34 3.56 -36.88
C SER A 70 -22.30 3.54 -35.74
N ILE A 71 -22.31 4.59 -34.93
CA ILE A 71 -21.40 4.78 -33.78
C ILE A 71 -21.51 3.65 -32.76
N VAL A 72 -22.65 2.97 -32.67
CA VAL A 72 -22.88 1.90 -31.68
C VAL A 72 -21.98 0.70 -31.93
N GLN A 73 -21.78 0.29 -33.17
CA GLN A 73 -20.91 -0.83 -33.53
C GLN A 73 -19.42 -0.57 -33.22
N LEU A 74 -19.01 0.69 -33.30
CA LEU A 74 -17.62 1.07 -33.02
C LEU A 74 -17.29 1.11 -31.53
N ARG A 75 -18.28 1.06 -30.65
CA ARG A 75 -18.12 1.10 -29.18
C ARG A 75 -18.27 -0.28 -28.53
N GLU A 76 -19.02 -1.18 -29.15
CA GLU A 76 -19.19 -2.53 -28.63
C GLU A 76 -17.87 -3.30 -28.78
N PRO A 77 -17.30 -3.88 -27.68
CA PRO A 77 -15.94 -4.44 -27.70
C PRO A 77 -15.74 -5.54 -28.74
N GLY A 78 -16.69 -6.46 -28.88
CA GLY A 78 -16.60 -7.56 -29.84
C GLY A 78 -16.59 -7.08 -31.29
N ALA A 79 -17.49 -6.16 -31.64
CA ALA A 79 -17.57 -5.60 -32.98
C ALA A 79 -16.37 -4.70 -33.32
N ALA A 80 -15.94 -3.89 -32.37
CA ALA A 80 -14.78 -3.01 -32.55
C ALA A 80 -13.50 -3.81 -32.79
N MET A 81 -13.23 -4.82 -31.96
CA MET A 81 -12.07 -5.69 -32.09
C MET A 81 -12.11 -6.52 -33.39
N GLU A 82 -13.31 -6.93 -33.85
CA GLU A 82 -13.48 -7.58 -35.14
C GLU A 82 -13.14 -6.66 -36.32
N LEU A 83 -13.56 -5.39 -36.26
CA LEU A 83 -13.23 -4.42 -37.28
C LEU A 83 -11.74 -4.13 -37.34
N ILE A 84 -11.08 -3.98 -36.19
CA ILE A 84 -9.63 -3.79 -36.14
C ILE A 84 -8.92 -5.01 -36.73
N ASP A 85 -9.31 -6.22 -36.33
CA ASP A 85 -8.74 -7.46 -36.84
C ASP A 85 -8.83 -7.57 -38.38
N ARG A 86 -10.02 -7.33 -38.92
CA ARG A 86 -10.23 -7.31 -40.38
C ARG A 86 -9.39 -6.25 -41.09
N TYR A 87 -9.23 -5.08 -40.49
CA TYR A 87 -8.37 -4.02 -41.07
C TYR A 87 -6.91 -4.43 -41.08
N LEU A 88 -6.40 -5.03 -40.02
CA LEU A 88 -5.03 -5.55 -39.96
C LEU A 88 -4.80 -6.64 -41.00
N LEU A 89 -5.66 -7.66 -41.02
CA LEU A 89 -5.55 -8.77 -41.99
C LEU A 89 -5.62 -8.30 -43.46
N ARG A 90 -6.53 -7.36 -43.76
CA ARG A 90 -6.60 -6.76 -45.10
C ARG A 90 -5.28 -6.08 -45.47
N THR A 91 -4.73 -5.26 -44.56
CA THR A 91 -3.51 -4.51 -44.83
C THR A 91 -2.33 -5.43 -45.06
N LEU A 92 -2.17 -6.48 -44.25
CA LEU A 92 -1.13 -7.50 -44.43
C LEU A 92 -1.28 -8.28 -45.72
N ASN A 93 -2.51 -8.66 -46.08
CA ASN A 93 -2.78 -9.33 -47.36
C ASN A 93 -2.46 -8.44 -48.57
N LEU A 94 -2.79 -7.15 -48.53
CA LEU A 94 -2.43 -6.21 -49.57
C LEU A 94 -0.91 -6.02 -49.70
N GLN A 95 -0.19 -5.95 -48.57
CA GLN A 95 1.27 -5.92 -48.55
C GLN A 95 1.88 -7.18 -49.19
N SER A 96 1.33 -8.35 -48.87
CA SER A 96 1.77 -9.63 -49.40
C SER A 96 1.51 -9.74 -50.91
N LEU A 97 0.34 -9.30 -51.38
CA LEU A 97 -0.09 -9.42 -52.78
C LEU A 97 0.54 -8.37 -53.72
N ARG A 98 0.68 -7.13 -53.25
CA ARG A 98 1.13 -5.99 -54.08
C ARG A 98 2.60 -5.63 -53.87
N GLY A 99 3.26 -6.20 -52.88
CA GLY A 99 4.69 -6.06 -52.61
C GLY A 99 5.15 -4.60 -52.52
N LYS A 100 6.13 -4.23 -53.34
CA LYS A 100 6.74 -2.90 -53.32
C LYS A 100 5.79 -1.74 -53.70
N GLU A 101 4.71 -2.00 -54.44
CA GLU A 101 3.73 -0.96 -54.82
C GLU A 101 2.88 -0.49 -53.63
N TYR A 102 2.58 -1.39 -52.70
CA TYR A 102 1.77 -1.03 -51.51
C TYR A 102 2.64 -0.52 -50.35
N GLY A 103 3.92 -0.91 -50.33
CA GLY A 103 4.86 -0.57 -49.25
C GLY A 103 4.55 -1.28 -47.91
N SER A 104 5.49 -1.21 -47.00
CA SER A 104 5.23 -1.63 -45.59
C SER A 104 4.56 -0.47 -44.86
N ARG A 105 3.34 -0.67 -44.38
CA ARG A 105 2.64 0.32 -43.53
C ARG A 105 2.89 0.04 -42.06
N LYS A 106 3.23 1.10 -41.34
CA LYS A 106 3.39 1.08 -39.89
C LYS A 106 2.06 1.38 -39.22
N ILE A 107 1.54 0.42 -38.45
CA ILE A 107 0.22 0.53 -37.82
C ILE A 107 0.38 0.37 -36.33
N ALA A 108 -0.15 1.32 -35.56
CA ALA A 108 -0.30 1.22 -34.13
C ALA A 108 -1.79 1.05 -33.74
N VAL A 109 -2.09 0.07 -32.93
CA VAL A 109 -3.40 -0.14 -32.32
C VAL A 109 -3.27 0.09 -30.82
N ILE A 110 -3.96 1.09 -30.30
CA ILE A 110 -3.92 1.48 -28.87
C ILE A 110 -5.28 1.22 -28.27
N VAL A 111 -5.34 0.27 -27.34
CA VAL A 111 -6.55 -0.07 -26.60
C VAL A 111 -6.45 0.55 -25.21
N GLU A 112 -7.23 1.61 -25.00
CA GLU A 112 -7.32 2.30 -23.71
C GLU A 112 -8.35 1.60 -22.81
N PHE A 113 -8.12 1.57 -21.50
CA PHE A 113 -8.98 0.84 -20.55
C PHE A 113 -9.13 -0.64 -20.95
N ALA A 114 -8.01 -1.30 -21.25
CA ALA A 114 -7.97 -2.62 -21.82
C ALA A 114 -8.63 -3.69 -20.90
N GLU A 115 -8.73 -3.46 -19.60
CA GLU A 115 -9.43 -4.28 -18.62
C GLU A 115 -10.94 -4.43 -18.92
N PHE A 116 -11.55 -3.47 -19.63
CA PHE A 116 -12.94 -3.55 -20.09
C PHE A 116 -13.11 -4.21 -21.47
N VAL A 117 -12.00 -4.62 -22.10
CA VAL A 117 -11.99 -5.25 -23.43
C VAL A 117 -11.55 -6.70 -23.33
N ILE A 118 -10.52 -6.97 -22.55
CA ILE A 118 -9.92 -8.29 -22.28
C ILE A 118 -9.79 -8.51 -20.75
N PRO A 119 -10.90 -8.53 -20.02
CA PRO A 119 -10.88 -8.60 -18.57
C PRO A 119 -10.24 -9.90 -18.07
N ARG A 120 -9.77 -9.85 -16.84
CA ARG A 120 -9.35 -11.04 -16.09
C ARG A 120 -10.50 -12.05 -16.00
N GLY A 121 -10.17 -13.31 -16.06
CA GLY A 121 -11.11 -14.42 -15.92
C GLY A 121 -10.70 -15.62 -16.78
N ASP A 122 -11.32 -16.77 -16.53
CA ASP A 122 -11.17 -17.93 -17.41
C ASP A 122 -11.93 -17.65 -18.72
N PRO A 123 -11.27 -17.71 -19.89
CA PRO A 123 -11.91 -17.47 -21.18
C PRO A 123 -13.14 -18.34 -21.44
N LEU A 124 -13.21 -19.53 -20.84
CA LEU A 124 -14.37 -20.43 -20.96
C LEU A 124 -15.61 -19.91 -20.19
N HIS A 125 -15.41 -19.09 -19.17
CA HIS A 125 -16.48 -18.51 -18.33
C HIS A 125 -16.75 -17.04 -18.64
N LEU A 126 -15.91 -16.39 -19.45
CA LEU A 126 -16.14 -15.03 -19.93
C LEU A 126 -17.29 -15.02 -20.96
N GLY A 127 -18.08 -13.95 -20.97
CA GLY A 127 -19.09 -13.75 -22.03
C GLY A 127 -18.46 -13.81 -23.42
N GLY A 128 -19.19 -14.32 -24.44
CA GLY A 128 -18.66 -14.64 -25.76
C GLY A 128 -17.85 -13.53 -26.44
N ALA A 129 -18.25 -12.26 -26.25
CA ALA A 129 -17.50 -11.11 -26.80
C ALA A 129 -16.11 -10.98 -26.15
N PHE A 130 -16.00 -11.12 -24.83
CA PHE A 130 -14.71 -11.01 -24.14
C PHE A 130 -13.77 -12.18 -24.43
N SER A 131 -14.29 -13.40 -24.48
CA SER A 131 -13.52 -14.59 -24.89
C SER A 131 -12.96 -14.40 -26.31
N SER A 132 -13.79 -13.94 -27.25
CA SER A 132 -13.37 -13.66 -28.61
C SER A 132 -12.28 -12.61 -28.68
N ASN A 133 -12.37 -11.53 -27.87
CA ASN A 133 -11.36 -10.49 -27.83
C ASN A 133 -10.02 -11.00 -27.28
N VAL A 134 -10.03 -11.84 -26.25
CA VAL A 134 -8.81 -12.49 -25.74
C VAL A 134 -8.15 -13.32 -26.84
N VAL A 135 -8.93 -14.14 -27.57
CA VAL A 135 -8.41 -14.96 -28.67
C VAL A 135 -7.83 -14.09 -29.80
N LYS A 136 -8.48 -12.97 -30.16
CA LYS A 136 -7.97 -12.07 -31.19
C LYS A 136 -6.62 -11.45 -30.78
N VAL A 137 -6.54 -10.93 -29.55
CA VAL A 137 -5.28 -10.33 -29.05
C VAL A 137 -4.15 -11.37 -29.00
N LEU A 138 -4.44 -12.60 -28.56
CA LEU A 138 -3.50 -13.71 -28.62
C LEU A 138 -3.11 -14.06 -30.07
N GLY A 139 -4.08 -14.03 -30.99
CA GLY A 139 -3.84 -14.20 -32.42
C GLY A 139 -2.86 -13.16 -32.93
N TRP A 140 -3.07 -11.88 -32.64
CA TRP A 140 -2.16 -10.81 -33.05
C TRP A 140 -0.75 -10.97 -32.48
N ALA A 141 -0.65 -11.42 -31.23
CA ALA A 141 0.64 -11.62 -30.57
C ALA A 141 1.43 -12.83 -31.13
N ASN A 142 0.74 -13.83 -31.72
CA ASN A 142 1.37 -15.07 -32.16
C ASN A 142 1.39 -15.24 -33.70
N ASP A 143 0.71 -14.38 -34.48
CA ASP A 143 0.65 -14.49 -35.94
C ASP A 143 2.00 -14.11 -36.57
N PRO A 144 2.66 -15.04 -37.29
CA PRO A 144 3.94 -14.76 -37.93
C PRO A 144 3.90 -13.61 -38.94
N ALA A 145 2.75 -13.33 -39.58
CA ALA A 145 2.60 -12.22 -40.52
C ALA A 145 2.60 -10.87 -39.78
N ILE A 146 1.92 -10.80 -38.62
CA ILE A 146 1.92 -9.62 -37.75
C ILE A 146 3.30 -9.41 -37.15
N LEU A 147 3.93 -10.46 -36.61
CA LEU A 147 5.26 -10.38 -35.98
C LEU A 147 6.38 -9.95 -36.96
N ARG A 148 6.21 -10.17 -38.26
CA ARG A 148 7.16 -9.74 -39.30
C ARG A 148 6.81 -8.39 -39.92
N SER A 149 5.70 -7.79 -39.53
CA SER A 149 5.22 -6.52 -40.02
C SER A 149 5.55 -5.38 -39.04
N ASP A 150 5.36 -4.14 -39.47
CA ASP A 150 5.47 -2.94 -38.65
C ASP A 150 4.14 -2.65 -37.92
N VAL A 151 3.52 -3.68 -37.33
CA VAL A 151 2.29 -3.56 -36.52
C VAL A 151 2.62 -3.66 -35.04
N VAL A 152 2.13 -2.72 -34.26
CA VAL A 152 2.26 -2.74 -32.80
C VAL A 152 0.89 -2.62 -32.15
N THR A 153 0.64 -3.44 -31.13
CA THR A 153 -0.57 -3.34 -30.29
C THR A 153 -0.17 -2.90 -28.89
N VAL A 154 -0.75 -1.81 -28.41
CA VAL A 154 -0.56 -1.27 -27.06
C VAL A 154 -1.86 -1.43 -26.27
N LEU A 155 -1.78 -2.15 -25.16
CA LEU A 155 -2.87 -2.29 -24.21
C LEU A 155 -2.55 -1.42 -23.00
N ILE A 156 -3.45 -0.51 -22.64
CA ILE A 156 -3.29 0.42 -21.50
C ILE A 156 -4.30 0.05 -20.43
N ALA A 157 -3.82 -0.28 -19.23
CA ALA A 157 -4.64 -0.63 -18.07
C ALA A 157 -4.03 -0.08 -16.78
N GLU A 158 -4.82 0.19 -15.73
CA GLU A 158 -4.26 0.60 -14.42
C GLU A 158 -3.46 -0.53 -13.78
N GLY A 159 -4.02 -1.75 -13.77
CA GLY A 159 -3.41 -2.93 -13.18
C GLY A 159 -3.17 -4.03 -14.20
N LEU A 160 -1.97 -4.61 -14.16
CA LEU A 160 -1.66 -5.75 -15.03
C LEU A 160 -2.53 -6.97 -14.69
N HIS A 161 -2.87 -7.14 -13.41
CA HIS A 161 -3.71 -8.23 -12.93
C HIS A 161 -5.20 -8.10 -13.29
N ASP A 162 -5.63 -6.97 -13.83
CA ASP A 162 -7.00 -6.77 -14.30
C ASP A 162 -7.18 -7.30 -15.73
N LEU A 163 -6.07 -7.52 -16.44
CA LEU A 163 -6.05 -8.11 -17.77
C LEU A 163 -6.06 -9.64 -17.71
N ASN A 164 -6.48 -10.25 -18.81
CA ASN A 164 -6.50 -11.71 -18.94
C ASN A 164 -5.08 -12.28 -18.87
N SER A 165 -4.88 -13.29 -18.00
CA SER A 165 -3.57 -13.88 -17.74
C SER A 165 -2.92 -14.51 -18.98
N LEU A 166 -3.70 -15.09 -19.89
CA LEU A 166 -3.17 -15.66 -21.14
C LEU A 166 -2.50 -14.60 -22.01
N VAL A 167 -3.01 -13.36 -22.00
CA VAL A 167 -2.39 -12.24 -22.73
C VAL A 167 -1.17 -11.70 -21.99
N VAL A 168 -1.29 -11.59 -20.66
CA VAL A 168 -0.20 -11.06 -19.80
C VAL A 168 1.03 -11.97 -19.83
N GLU A 169 0.82 -13.28 -19.77
CA GLU A 169 1.88 -14.31 -19.71
C GLU A 169 2.38 -14.73 -21.10
N ASN A 170 1.84 -14.15 -22.17
CA ASN A 170 2.26 -14.48 -23.53
C ASN A 170 3.73 -14.08 -23.76
N PRO A 171 4.59 -14.99 -24.27
CA PRO A 171 6.03 -14.72 -24.48
C PRO A 171 6.32 -13.61 -25.48
N HIS A 172 5.38 -13.27 -26.36
CA HIS A 172 5.49 -12.15 -27.32
C HIS A 172 4.94 -10.83 -26.79
N ALA A 173 4.43 -10.83 -25.54
CA ALA A 173 3.90 -9.64 -24.89
C ALA A 173 4.93 -9.07 -23.90
N ALA A 174 5.15 -7.75 -23.94
CA ALA A 174 5.96 -7.03 -22.96
C ALA A 174 5.06 -6.21 -22.03
N ALA A 175 5.32 -6.28 -20.74
CA ALA A 175 4.66 -5.45 -19.73
C ALA A 175 5.63 -4.35 -19.27
N LEU A 176 5.24 -3.09 -19.40
CA LEU A 176 6.01 -1.92 -18.98
C LEU A 176 5.21 -1.18 -17.90
N ASN A 177 5.80 -1.09 -16.73
CA ASN A 177 5.24 -0.32 -15.63
C ASN A 177 5.58 1.16 -15.80
N ILE A 178 4.58 2.03 -15.72
CA ILE A 178 4.73 3.48 -15.66
C ILE A 178 4.71 3.88 -14.18
N PRO A 179 5.87 4.27 -13.60
CA PRO A 179 5.94 4.60 -12.18
C PRO A 179 5.32 5.97 -11.89
N LEU A 180 5.07 6.24 -10.61
CA LEU A 180 4.87 7.61 -10.14
C LEU A 180 6.16 8.41 -10.32
N PRO A 181 6.07 9.75 -10.53
CA PRO A 181 7.24 10.58 -10.70
C PRO A 181 8.15 10.55 -9.47
N ASP A 182 9.44 10.42 -9.71
CA ASP A 182 10.47 10.56 -8.68
C ASP A 182 10.69 12.04 -8.29
N GLU A 183 11.62 12.30 -7.35
CA GLU A 183 11.92 13.65 -6.88
C GLU A 183 12.42 14.57 -8.01
N ILE A 184 13.26 14.05 -8.91
CA ILE A 184 13.85 14.80 -10.02
C ILE A 184 12.78 15.16 -11.05
N GLU A 185 11.97 14.18 -11.43
CA GLU A 185 10.84 14.37 -12.35
C GLU A 185 9.79 15.33 -11.79
N MET A 186 9.49 15.22 -10.49
CA MET A 186 8.56 16.14 -9.82
C MET A 186 9.13 17.55 -9.76
N SER A 187 10.43 17.72 -9.49
CA SER A 187 11.09 19.04 -9.50
C SER A 187 11.02 19.69 -10.88
N GLY A 188 11.34 18.97 -11.94
CA GLY A 188 11.20 19.45 -13.32
C GLY A 188 9.76 19.83 -13.66
N TYR A 189 8.79 19.04 -13.20
CA TYR A 189 7.36 19.34 -13.36
C TYR A 189 6.93 20.63 -12.66
N LEU A 190 7.39 20.86 -11.42
CA LEU A 190 7.08 22.08 -10.66
C LEU A 190 7.69 23.32 -11.32
N GLN A 191 8.93 23.25 -11.79
CA GLN A 191 9.56 24.34 -12.54
C GLN A 191 8.76 24.67 -13.81
N MET A 192 8.30 23.67 -14.54
CA MET A 192 7.47 23.89 -15.71
C MET A 192 6.11 24.51 -15.33
N LEU A 193 5.46 24.07 -14.24
CA LEU A 193 4.22 24.67 -13.74
C LEU A 193 4.40 26.12 -13.34
N GLU A 194 5.54 26.47 -12.72
CA GLU A 194 5.88 27.85 -12.36
C GLU A 194 5.92 28.78 -13.56
N VAL A 195 6.43 28.29 -14.68
CA VAL A 195 6.51 29.08 -15.91
C VAL A 195 5.17 29.12 -16.66
N THR A 196 4.45 27.99 -16.73
CA THR A 196 3.31 27.84 -17.65
C THR A 196 1.94 28.05 -17.03
N ARG A 197 1.73 27.69 -15.76
CA ARG A 197 0.40 27.62 -15.11
C ARG A 197 0.29 28.41 -13.82
N PHE A 198 1.35 28.46 -13.04
CA PHE A 198 1.36 29.10 -11.71
C PHE A 198 2.52 30.08 -11.56
N PRO A 199 2.54 31.22 -12.31
CA PRO A 199 3.59 32.19 -12.20
C PRO A 199 3.81 32.64 -10.75
N GLY A 200 5.06 32.60 -10.29
CA GLY A 200 5.42 32.94 -8.92
C GLY A 200 5.03 31.88 -7.87
N LEU A 201 4.91 30.61 -8.26
CA LEU A 201 4.66 29.49 -7.34
C LEU A 201 5.66 29.48 -6.18
N GLY A 202 6.96 29.63 -6.47
CA GLY A 202 8.01 29.67 -5.45
C GLY A 202 7.81 30.79 -4.41
N ALA A 203 7.34 31.97 -4.82
CA ALA A 203 7.07 33.07 -3.92
C ALA A 203 5.84 32.86 -3.02
N LYS A 204 4.91 31.98 -3.42
CA LYS A 204 3.70 31.63 -2.66
C LYS A 204 3.90 30.43 -1.72
N CYS A 205 5.07 29.78 -1.78
CA CYS A 205 5.44 28.66 -0.94
C CYS A 205 6.37 29.12 0.20
N GLU A 206 6.14 28.63 1.42
CA GLU A 206 7.05 28.85 2.55
C GLU A 206 8.36 28.06 2.42
N ILE A 207 8.39 27.09 1.50
CA ILE A 207 9.51 26.18 1.27
C ILE A 207 10.00 26.29 -0.18
N SER A 208 11.27 25.95 -0.43
CA SER A 208 11.82 25.94 -1.79
C SER A 208 11.10 24.93 -2.70
N LEU A 209 11.17 25.12 -4.03
CA LEU A 209 10.58 24.17 -4.99
C LEU A 209 11.19 22.76 -4.87
N GLU A 210 12.47 22.65 -4.50
CA GLU A 210 13.11 21.36 -4.21
C GLU A 210 12.53 20.69 -2.96
N ALA A 211 12.30 21.45 -1.88
CA ALA A 211 11.63 20.92 -0.70
C ALA A 211 10.17 20.57 -0.98
N LEU A 212 9.52 21.33 -1.88
CA LEU A 212 8.15 21.06 -2.34
C LEU A 212 8.08 19.75 -3.15
N SER A 213 9.07 19.47 -4.04
CA SER A 213 9.11 18.22 -4.81
C SER A 213 9.20 16.98 -3.90
N ARG A 214 10.07 17.03 -2.88
CA ARG A 214 10.15 15.95 -1.86
C ARG A 214 8.83 15.77 -1.10
N ARG A 215 8.19 16.88 -0.76
CA ARG A 215 6.89 16.83 -0.05
C ARG A 215 5.77 16.26 -0.89
N LEU A 216 5.80 16.44 -2.21
CA LEU A 216 4.82 15.91 -3.15
C LEU A 216 5.14 14.48 -3.64
N ALA A 217 6.28 13.91 -3.27
CA ALA A 217 6.62 12.51 -3.58
C ALA A 217 5.47 11.55 -3.19
N GLY A 218 5.21 10.56 -4.04
CA GLY A 218 4.08 9.63 -3.90
C GLY A 218 2.77 10.09 -4.52
N LEU A 219 2.71 11.30 -5.08
CA LEU A 219 1.59 11.77 -5.91
C LEU A 219 1.93 11.68 -7.39
N SER A 220 0.91 11.43 -8.22
CA SER A 220 0.99 11.66 -9.66
C SER A 220 1.12 13.16 -9.96
N ARG A 221 1.57 13.54 -11.16
CA ARG A 221 1.62 14.95 -11.60
C ARG A 221 0.24 15.60 -11.56
N VAL A 222 -0.78 14.86 -11.99
CA VAL A 222 -2.20 15.29 -11.89
C VAL A 222 -2.62 15.47 -10.43
N GLY A 223 -2.20 14.59 -9.54
CA GLY A 223 -2.44 14.69 -8.09
C GLY A 223 -1.79 15.94 -7.50
N ALA A 224 -0.51 16.16 -7.81
CA ALA A 224 0.25 17.34 -7.39
C ALA A 224 -0.39 18.65 -7.91
N TYR A 225 -0.77 18.68 -9.20
CA TYR A 225 -1.48 19.81 -9.79
C TYR A 225 -2.78 20.14 -9.05
N THR A 226 -3.56 19.12 -8.72
CA THR A 226 -4.83 19.28 -8.01
C THR A 226 -4.63 19.88 -6.62
N VAL A 227 -3.62 19.41 -5.89
CA VAL A 227 -3.26 19.94 -4.56
C VAL A 227 -2.84 21.40 -4.67
N LEU A 228 -1.91 21.73 -5.58
CA LEU A 228 -1.42 23.09 -5.77
C LEU A 228 -2.51 24.06 -6.26
N SER A 229 -3.34 23.64 -7.22
CA SER A 229 -4.44 24.45 -7.73
C SER A 229 -5.43 24.80 -6.63
N ARG A 230 -5.71 23.87 -5.71
CA ARG A 230 -6.62 24.11 -4.58
C ARG A 230 -6.05 25.14 -3.59
N ALA A 231 -4.73 25.10 -3.34
CA ALA A 231 -4.08 26.09 -2.50
C ALA A 231 -4.13 27.47 -3.09
N LEU A 232 -3.72 27.57 -4.36
CA LEU A 232 -3.58 28.86 -5.06
C LEU A 232 -4.91 29.55 -5.34
N LYS A 233 -6.00 28.79 -5.61
CA LYS A 233 -7.34 29.34 -5.78
C LYS A 233 -7.90 29.99 -4.51
N ASN A 234 -7.46 29.53 -3.34
CA ASN A 234 -7.91 30.07 -2.06
C ASN A 234 -6.99 31.19 -1.52
N GLU A 235 -6.08 31.70 -2.34
CA GLU A 235 -5.08 32.75 -1.98
C GLU A 235 -4.30 32.43 -0.69
N ARG A 236 -4.18 31.15 -0.35
CA ARG A 236 -3.44 30.70 0.84
C ARG A 236 -1.97 30.50 0.51
N SER A 237 -1.11 30.96 1.39
CA SER A 237 0.29 30.52 1.34
C SER A 237 0.38 29.01 1.50
N ILE A 238 1.24 28.39 0.71
CA ILE A 238 1.43 26.93 0.74
C ILE A 238 2.38 26.61 1.90
N THR A 239 1.79 26.33 3.07
CA THR A 239 2.55 25.95 4.26
C THR A 239 2.91 24.47 4.23
N SER A 240 4.01 24.09 4.87
CA SER A 240 4.43 22.69 5.02
C SER A 240 3.33 21.81 5.65
N ALA A 241 2.67 22.30 6.70
CA ALA A 241 1.62 21.57 7.42
C ALA A 241 0.38 21.34 6.53
N TRP A 242 -0.03 22.34 5.76
CA TRP A 242 -1.15 22.21 4.84
C TRP A 242 -0.87 21.20 3.73
N LEU A 243 0.33 21.24 3.14
CA LEU A 243 0.77 20.28 2.12
C LEU A 243 0.74 18.84 2.62
N THR A 244 1.29 18.61 3.82
CA THR A 244 1.29 17.29 4.44
C THR A 244 -0.13 16.76 4.58
N ARG A 245 -1.05 17.57 5.08
CA ARG A 245 -2.45 17.19 5.24
C ARG A 245 -3.12 16.88 3.89
N MET A 246 -2.94 17.73 2.88
CA MET A 246 -3.56 17.52 1.55
C MET A 246 -3.01 16.30 0.82
N LYS A 247 -1.69 16.07 0.93
CA LYS A 247 -1.03 14.88 0.41
C LYS A 247 -1.61 13.62 1.05
N LYS A 248 -1.70 13.61 2.39
CA LYS A 248 -2.28 12.53 3.17
C LYS A 248 -3.70 12.21 2.72
N GLU A 249 -4.61 13.19 2.74
CA GLU A 249 -6.00 13.03 2.28
C GLU A 249 -6.07 12.45 0.85
N ARG A 250 -5.17 12.89 -0.03
CA ARG A 250 -5.14 12.42 -1.42
C ARG A 250 -4.70 10.97 -1.53
N ILE A 251 -3.61 10.59 -0.86
CA ILE A 251 -3.08 9.22 -0.87
C ILE A 251 -4.08 8.26 -0.24
N GLU A 252 -4.65 8.62 0.92
CA GLU A 252 -5.66 7.79 1.59
C GLU A 252 -6.89 7.54 0.68
N LYS A 253 -7.30 8.56 -0.06
CA LYS A 253 -8.39 8.44 -1.04
C LYS A 253 -8.00 7.56 -2.23
N GLU A 254 -6.80 7.71 -2.78
CA GLU A 254 -6.30 6.89 -3.89
C GLU A 254 -6.12 5.43 -3.50
N CYS A 255 -5.76 5.17 -2.24
CA CYS A 255 -5.69 3.83 -1.65
C CYS A 255 -7.05 3.30 -1.16
N GLN A 256 -8.17 3.97 -1.48
CA GLN A 256 -9.53 3.57 -1.06
C GLN A 256 -9.67 3.34 0.45
N GLY A 257 -8.87 4.04 1.26
CA GLY A 257 -8.83 3.93 2.72
C GLY A 257 -8.16 2.66 3.25
N LEU A 258 -7.43 1.91 2.42
CA LEU A 258 -6.61 0.77 2.86
C LEU A 258 -5.28 1.21 3.49
N LEU A 259 -4.80 2.40 3.16
CA LEU A 259 -3.71 3.09 3.88
C LEU A 259 -4.26 4.26 4.67
N GLU A 260 -3.80 4.40 5.91
CA GLU A 260 -4.06 5.55 6.76
C GLU A 260 -2.75 6.06 7.36
N PHE A 261 -2.50 7.37 7.31
CA PHE A 261 -1.31 7.93 7.92
C PHE A 261 -1.42 7.94 9.44
N LEU A 262 -0.41 7.40 10.10
CA LEU A 262 -0.29 7.42 11.55
C LEU A 262 0.45 8.68 11.99
N GLU A 263 -0.27 9.57 12.65
CA GLU A 263 0.31 10.75 13.31
C GLU A 263 0.27 10.54 14.83
N SER A 264 1.38 10.77 15.48
CA SER A 264 1.49 10.62 16.92
C SER A 264 2.27 11.78 17.52
N THR A 265 1.79 12.24 18.67
CA THR A 265 2.49 13.19 19.54
C THR A 265 3.23 12.47 20.69
N PHE A 266 3.05 11.15 20.79
CA PHE A 266 3.73 10.33 21.80
C PHE A 266 5.14 10.00 21.33
N THR A 267 6.04 9.82 22.32
CA THR A 267 7.42 9.36 22.12
C THR A 267 7.64 8.06 22.86
N LEU A 268 8.76 7.37 22.61
CA LEU A 268 9.11 6.14 23.33
C LEU A 268 9.24 6.32 24.83
N ASP A 269 9.42 7.55 25.31
CA ASP A 269 9.42 7.86 26.75
C ASP A 269 8.03 7.75 27.40
N ASN A 270 6.97 7.77 26.59
CA ASN A 270 5.60 7.54 27.08
C ASN A 270 5.29 6.05 27.32
N LEU A 271 6.13 5.15 26.80
CA LEU A 271 5.99 3.71 27.00
C LEU A 271 6.72 3.30 28.30
N SER A 272 6.06 2.58 29.20
CA SER A 272 6.69 1.98 30.37
C SER A 272 7.34 0.64 30.02
N GLY A 273 8.53 0.36 30.55
CA GLY A 273 9.26 -0.89 30.30
C GLY A 273 9.83 -1.01 28.87
N ALA A 274 10.18 -2.23 28.48
CA ALA A 274 10.72 -2.58 27.16
C ALA A 274 11.99 -1.80 26.75
N ASP A 275 12.90 -1.50 27.68
CA ASP A 275 14.04 -0.60 27.46
C ASP A 275 15.00 -1.09 26.38
N GLY A 276 15.21 -2.42 26.26
CA GLY A 276 16.00 -2.99 25.17
C GLY A 276 15.40 -2.71 23.80
N ALA A 277 14.07 -2.81 23.67
CA ALA A 277 13.35 -2.50 22.45
C ALA A 277 13.40 -1.00 22.11
N LYS A 278 13.20 -0.12 23.12
CA LYS A 278 13.30 1.33 22.93
C LYS A 278 14.67 1.75 22.43
N THR A 279 15.73 1.22 23.05
CA THR A 279 17.12 1.51 22.66
C THR A 279 17.36 1.12 21.21
N TRP A 280 16.98 -0.12 20.85
CA TRP A 280 17.11 -0.61 19.47
C TRP A 280 16.37 0.28 18.47
N LEU A 281 15.11 0.59 18.72
CA LEU A 281 14.28 1.41 17.83
C LEU A 281 14.81 2.85 17.69
N ARG A 282 15.44 3.41 18.73
CA ARG A 282 16.11 4.72 18.67
C ARG A 282 17.42 4.69 17.89
N GLU A 283 18.18 3.61 18.01
CA GLU A 283 19.38 3.39 17.19
C GLU A 283 18.99 3.34 15.71
N ASP A 284 17.96 2.58 15.35
CA ASP A 284 17.46 2.49 13.99
C ASP A 284 16.88 3.83 13.48
N ALA A 285 16.16 4.57 14.30
CA ALA A 285 15.69 5.92 13.97
C ALA A 285 16.87 6.88 13.69
N THR A 286 17.99 6.69 14.37
CA THR A 286 19.21 7.47 14.14
C THR A 286 19.86 7.10 12.81
N LEU A 287 19.97 5.80 12.51
CA LEU A 287 20.47 5.32 11.22
C LEU A 287 19.62 5.81 10.05
N MET A 288 18.29 5.83 10.20
CA MET A 288 17.36 6.39 9.21
C MET A 288 17.64 7.86 8.92
N ARG A 289 17.78 8.67 9.98
CA ARG A 289 18.09 10.12 9.86
C ARG A 289 19.45 10.39 9.23
N GLN A 290 20.42 9.50 9.45
CA GLN A 290 21.76 9.57 8.85
C GLN A 290 21.80 9.01 7.41
N GLY A 291 20.72 8.41 6.91
CA GLY A 291 20.68 7.82 5.58
C GLY A 291 21.45 6.51 5.44
N ILE A 292 21.80 5.85 6.56
CA ILE A 292 22.55 4.57 6.57
C ILE A 292 21.56 3.40 6.39
N LEU A 293 20.81 3.43 5.28
CA LEU A 293 19.66 2.54 5.05
C LEU A 293 20.02 1.05 4.98
N ARG A 294 21.23 0.74 4.52
CA ARG A 294 21.70 -0.66 4.38
C ARG A 294 21.87 -1.40 5.71
N ALA A 295 21.99 -0.67 6.82
CA ALA A 295 22.13 -1.22 8.17
C ALA A 295 20.79 -1.52 8.83
N LEU A 296 19.67 -1.05 8.24
CA LEU A 296 18.34 -1.23 8.78
C LEU A 296 17.77 -2.62 8.44
N PRO A 297 16.92 -3.18 9.31
CA PRO A 297 16.18 -4.39 8.98
C PRO A 297 15.14 -4.11 7.89
N MET A 298 14.68 -5.16 7.20
CA MET A 298 13.55 -5.07 6.26
C MET A 298 12.23 -4.88 7.01
N GLY A 299 12.12 -5.43 8.21
CA GLY A 299 10.94 -5.26 9.04
C GLY A 299 11.08 -5.81 10.45
N TYR A 300 10.06 -5.52 11.25
CA TYR A 300 9.92 -5.91 12.64
C TYR A 300 8.66 -6.73 12.85
N LEU A 301 8.74 -7.71 13.72
CA LEU A 301 7.60 -8.42 14.27
C LEU A 301 7.46 -8.06 15.76
N ILE A 302 6.43 -7.31 16.10
CA ILE A 302 6.12 -6.95 17.49
C ILE A 302 5.14 -7.99 18.03
N THR A 303 5.56 -8.74 19.03
CA THR A 303 4.78 -9.83 19.61
C THR A 303 4.44 -9.57 21.08
N GLY A 304 3.53 -10.36 21.63
CA GLY A 304 3.15 -10.28 23.03
C GLY A 304 1.66 -10.40 23.22
N ARG A 305 1.23 -10.73 24.46
CA ARG A 305 -0.18 -10.91 24.76
C ARG A 305 -1.02 -9.67 24.52
N ILE A 306 -2.32 -9.81 24.52
CA ILE A 306 -3.26 -8.69 24.42
C ILE A 306 -3.02 -7.73 25.59
N GLY A 307 -3.01 -6.41 25.32
CA GLY A 307 -2.87 -5.37 26.35
C GLY A 307 -1.42 -5.01 26.73
N THR A 308 -0.39 -5.56 26.06
CA THR A 308 1.02 -5.21 26.33
C THR A 308 1.50 -3.92 25.65
N GLY A 309 0.63 -3.24 24.89
CA GLY A 309 0.97 -1.95 24.28
C GLY A 309 1.68 -2.03 22.93
N LYS A 310 1.53 -3.12 22.16
CA LYS A 310 2.14 -3.28 20.83
C LYS A 310 1.85 -2.11 19.89
N THR A 311 0.58 -1.80 19.69
CA THR A 311 0.13 -0.68 18.87
C THR A 311 0.64 0.67 19.43
N PHE A 312 0.66 0.82 20.76
CA PHE A 312 1.16 2.03 21.41
C PHE A 312 2.67 2.21 21.23
N LEU A 313 3.48 1.14 21.28
CA LEU A 313 4.91 1.18 20.95
C LEU A 313 5.13 1.78 19.55
N ILE A 314 4.36 1.32 18.56
CA ILE A 314 4.49 1.81 17.18
C ILE A 314 4.06 3.27 17.07
N GLN A 315 2.99 3.68 17.75
CA GLN A 315 2.59 5.09 17.83
C GLN A 315 3.70 5.97 18.42
N CYS A 316 4.31 5.53 19.52
CA CYS A 316 5.42 6.22 20.17
C CYS A 316 6.64 6.33 19.22
N TRP A 317 6.98 5.23 18.56
CA TRP A 317 8.10 5.21 17.61
C TRP A 317 7.83 6.11 16.41
N ALA A 318 6.62 6.08 15.85
CA ALA A 318 6.19 6.95 14.77
C ALA A 318 6.35 8.44 15.10
N GLY A 319 6.06 8.82 16.36
CA GLY A 319 6.23 10.20 16.84
C GLY A 319 7.70 10.65 16.91
N GLU A 320 8.66 9.73 17.08
CA GLU A 320 10.10 10.03 17.13
C GLU A 320 10.80 9.95 15.77
N LEU A 321 10.26 9.17 14.81
CA LEU A 321 10.94 8.87 13.54
C LEU A 321 11.12 10.09 12.64
N GLY A 322 10.13 10.96 12.55
CA GLY A 322 10.14 12.11 11.64
C GLY A 322 9.97 11.74 10.15
N ILE A 323 9.68 10.48 9.84
CA ILE A 323 9.34 9.99 8.50
C ILE A 323 7.86 9.55 8.47
N PRO A 324 7.23 9.45 7.28
CA PRO A 324 5.87 8.97 7.17
C PRO A 324 5.69 7.58 7.77
N CYS A 325 4.66 7.43 8.63
CA CYS A 325 4.20 6.15 9.12
C CYS A 325 2.77 5.93 8.61
N VAL A 326 2.48 4.75 8.08
CA VAL A 326 1.16 4.41 7.55
C VAL A 326 0.66 3.11 8.19
N ILE A 327 -0.63 3.06 8.49
CA ILE A 327 -1.32 1.84 8.89
C ILE A 327 -1.88 1.19 7.64
N PHE A 328 -1.52 -0.05 7.42
CA PHE A 328 -2.12 -0.89 6.40
C PHE A 328 -3.30 -1.63 7.02
N LYS A 329 -4.51 -1.13 6.74
CA LYS A 329 -5.74 -1.64 7.36
C LYS A 329 -6.05 -3.06 6.93
N ASN A 330 -6.76 -3.76 7.81
CA ASN A 330 -7.13 -5.15 7.62
C ASN A 330 -7.86 -5.36 6.27
N PHE A 331 -7.23 -6.12 5.42
CA PHE A 331 -7.66 -6.34 4.05
C PHE A 331 -8.65 -7.51 3.91
N ARG A 332 -8.91 -8.31 4.96
CA ARG A 332 -9.84 -9.45 4.88
C ARG A 332 -11.30 -9.03 4.69
N ASP A 333 -11.77 -8.04 5.42
CA ASP A 333 -13.21 -7.71 5.44
C ASP A 333 -13.67 -6.87 4.24
N ARG A 334 -12.74 -6.17 3.58
CA ARG A 334 -13.00 -5.31 2.40
C ARG A 334 -12.58 -5.92 1.06
N TRP A 335 -12.00 -7.11 1.08
CA TRP A 335 -11.36 -7.71 -0.11
C TRP A 335 -12.24 -8.65 -0.91
N VAL A 336 -13.50 -8.79 -0.59
CA VAL A 336 -14.46 -9.35 -1.52
C VAL A 336 -14.64 -8.32 -2.66
N GLY A 337 -13.65 -8.32 -3.60
CA GLY A 337 -13.61 -7.39 -4.73
C GLY A 337 -12.39 -6.46 -4.82
N ALA A 338 -11.49 -6.41 -3.80
CA ALA A 338 -10.24 -5.69 -3.93
C ALA A 338 -9.25 -6.52 -4.75
N THR A 339 -8.89 -6.02 -5.90
CA THR A 339 -8.05 -6.67 -6.87
C THR A 339 -6.57 -6.58 -6.48
N GLU A 340 -5.75 -7.51 -6.96
CA GLU A 340 -4.28 -7.44 -6.90
C GLU A 340 -3.77 -6.09 -7.42
N SER A 341 -4.49 -5.44 -8.34
CA SER A 341 -4.22 -4.09 -8.85
C SER A 341 -4.21 -3.01 -7.77
N ASN A 342 -5.12 -3.06 -6.81
CA ASN A 342 -5.12 -2.11 -5.68
C ASN A 342 -3.87 -2.25 -4.82
N LEU A 343 -3.39 -3.49 -4.61
CA LEU A 343 -2.12 -3.72 -3.90
C LEU A 343 -0.93 -3.20 -4.68
N GLU A 344 -0.85 -3.45 -5.97
CA GLU A 344 0.23 -2.90 -6.80
C GLU A 344 0.26 -1.38 -6.74
N LYS A 345 -0.90 -0.73 -6.76
CA LYS A 345 -1.04 0.72 -6.61
C LYS A 345 -0.54 1.19 -5.25
N ILE A 346 -0.91 0.49 -4.17
CA ILE A 346 -0.43 0.79 -2.82
C ILE A 346 1.10 0.64 -2.77
N PHE A 347 1.67 -0.44 -3.28
CA PHE A 347 3.12 -0.65 -3.29
C PHE A 347 3.84 0.40 -4.15
N ALA A 348 3.26 0.82 -5.27
CA ALA A 348 3.80 1.91 -6.07
C ALA A 348 3.85 3.23 -5.29
N ILE A 349 2.80 3.55 -4.52
CA ILE A 349 2.75 4.72 -3.65
C ILE A 349 3.78 4.61 -2.52
N LEU A 350 3.90 3.46 -1.86
CA LEU A 350 4.88 3.25 -0.80
C LEU A 350 6.31 3.46 -1.31
N ARG A 351 6.65 2.90 -2.48
CA ARG A 351 7.96 3.11 -3.12
C ARG A 351 8.22 4.56 -3.46
N ALA A 352 7.21 5.28 -3.94
CA ALA A 352 7.31 6.69 -4.31
C ALA A 352 7.37 7.64 -3.11
N LEU A 353 6.89 7.22 -1.92
CA LEU A 353 7.04 7.99 -0.68
C LEU A 353 8.50 8.10 -0.21
N GLY A 354 9.37 7.22 -0.68
CA GLY A 354 10.77 7.15 -0.27
C GLY A 354 10.93 6.36 1.03
N GLN A 355 11.26 7.04 2.15
CA GLN A 355 11.28 6.38 3.45
C GLN A 355 9.88 6.37 4.07
N VAL A 356 9.39 5.19 4.44
CA VAL A 356 8.08 4.98 5.05
C VAL A 356 8.09 3.76 5.97
N VAL A 357 7.43 3.87 7.11
CA VAL A 357 7.12 2.72 7.98
C VAL A 357 5.69 2.28 7.71
N VAL A 358 5.52 1.00 7.43
CA VAL A 358 4.21 0.38 7.14
C VAL A 358 3.83 -0.52 8.30
N PHE A 359 2.82 -0.12 9.04
CA PHE A 359 2.31 -0.83 10.19
C PHE A 359 1.12 -1.71 9.83
N VAL A 360 1.17 -2.99 10.19
CA VAL A 360 0.09 -3.98 10.06
C VAL A 360 -0.27 -4.46 11.47
N ASP A 361 -1.42 -4.02 11.97
CA ASP A 361 -1.91 -4.49 13.25
C ASP A 361 -2.71 -5.79 13.10
N GLU A 362 -2.82 -6.56 14.19
CA GLU A 362 -3.50 -7.85 14.21
C GLU A 362 -3.10 -8.75 13.02
N ALA A 363 -1.80 -8.85 12.78
CA ALA A 363 -1.24 -9.48 11.59
C ALA A 363 -1.61 -10.98 11.46
N ASP A 364 -1.92 -11.67 12.56
CA ASP A 364 -2.45 -13.03 12.57
C ASP A 364 -3.84 -13.13 11.92
N GLN A 365 -4.67 -12.09 12.05
CA GLN A 365 -5.96 -12.01 11.37
C GLN A 365 -5.79 -11.61 9.89
N ALA A 366 -4.84 -10.74 9.62
CA ALA A 366 -4.58 -10.24 8.28
C ALA A 366 -3.86 -11.26 7.38
N ALA A 367 -2.86 -11.99 7.91
CA ALA A 367 -1.95 -12.85 7.16
C ALA A 367 -1.79 -14.27 7.76
N GLY A 368 -2.67 -14.68 8.67
CA GLY A 368 -2.59 -15.96 9.37
C GLY A 368 -3.11 -17.15 8.58
N LYS A 369 -2.64 -18.36 8.97
CA LYS A 369 -3.15 -19.64 8.48
C LYS A 369 -4.62 -19.82 8.81
N ARG A 370 -5.41 -20.32 7.87
CA ARG A 370 -6.76 -20.84 8.18
C ARG A 370 -6.67 -22.31 8.57
N GLU A 371 -7.08 -22.65 9.77
CA GLU A 371 -7.49 -23.99 10.13
C GLU A 371 -8.93 -24.20 9.63
N GLY A 372 -9.08 -24.81 8.50
CA GLY A 372 -10.37 -25.34 8.00
C GLY A 372 -10.97 -24.65 6.79
N GLY A 373 -11.08 -25.40 5.71
CA GLY A 373 -12.14 -25.34 4.68
C GLY A 373 -11.96 -24.41 3.51
N ASP A 374 -11.84 -25.02 2.42
CA ASP A 374 -11.73 -24.68 0.99
C ASP A 374 -12.82 -23.77 0.39
N SER A 375 -13.18 -22.65 0.96
CA SER A 375 -14.22 -21.79 0.33
C SER A 375 -13.75 -20.41 -0.17
N ASP A 376 -12.48 -20.01 0.07
CA ASP A 376 -11.90 -18.75 -0.42
C ASP A 376 -10.59 -19.01 -1.22
N GLY A 377 -10.58 -20.13 -1.95
CA GLY A 377 -9.43 -20.72 -2.60
C GLY A 377 -8.73 -19.79 -3.58
N GLY A 378 -7.69 -19.12 -3.14
CA GLY A 378 -6.72 -18.49 -4.03
C GLY A 378 -6.54 -16.98 -3.87
N LEU A 379 -7.55 -16.19 -3.48
CA LEU A 379 -7.39 -14.73 -3.37
C LEU A 379 -6.47 -14.36 -2.19
N SER A 380 -6.72 -14.98 -1.03
CA SER A 380 -5.91 -14.77 0.18
C SER A 380 -4.45 -15.19 -0.02
N GLY A 381 -4.21 -16.31 -0.71
CA GLY A 381 -2.86 -16.81 -1.01
C GLY A 381 -2.08 -15.92 -1.99
N ARG A 382 -2.76 -15.36 -3.00
CA ARG A 382 -2.10 -14.46 -3.99
C ARG A 382 -1.74 -13.12 -3.38
N VAL A 383 -2.63 -12.52 -2.61
CA VAL A 383 -2.38 -11.30 -1.86
C VAL A 383 -1.18 -11.47 -0.93
N TYR A 384 -1.15 -12.58 -0.20
CA TYR A 384 -0.04 -12.95 0.65
C TYR A 384 1.28 -13.08 -0.14
N ALA A 385 1.26 -13.75 -1.28
CA ALA A 385 2.44 -13.90 -2.14
C ALA A 385 2.96 -12.55 -2.66
N MET A 386 2.06 -11.62 -3.01
CA MET A 386 2.42 -10.27 -3.42
C MET A 386 3.05 -9.48 -2.28
N LEU A 387 2.46 -9.54 -1.08
CA LEU A 387 3.00 -8.90 0.12
C LEU A 387 4.39 -9.46 0.47
N ALA A 388 4.51 -10.79 0.50
CA ALA A 388 5.77 -11.48 0.78
C ALA A 388 6.87 -11.15 -0.25
N LYS A 389 6.49 -11.00 -1.53
CA LYS A 389 7.37 -10.56 -2.60
C LYS A 389 7.85 -9.12 -2.39
N GLU A 390 6.94 -8.19 -2.07
CA GLU A 390 7.28 -6.79 -1.83
C GLU A 390 8.19 -6.66 -0.59
N MET A 391 7.89 -7.38 0.49
CA MET A 391 8.70 -7.39 1.71
C MET A 391 10.11 -7.92 1.48
N SER A 392 10.30 -8.84 0.53
CA SER A 392 11.61 -9.44 0.24
C SER A 392 12.45 -8.66 -0.77
N ASP A 393 11.93 -7.58 -1.34
CA ASP A 393 12.67 -6.77 -2.30
C ASP A 393 13.75 -5.93 -1.59
N THR A 394 14.98 -6.40 -1.65
CA THR A 394 16.14 -5.76 -0.99
C THR A 394 16.45 -4.35 -1.50
N ARG A 395 15.92 -3.93 -2.64
CA ARG A 395 16.01 -2.55 -3.15
C ARG A 395 15.26 -1.58 -2.25
N ASN A 396 14.25 -2.08 -1.53
CA ASN A 396 13.43 -1.32 -0.60
C ASN A 396 14.02 -1.28 0.83
N ARG A 397 15.19 -1.91 1.09
CA ARG A 397 15.83 -1.94 2.42
C ARG A 397 16.04 -0.52 2.96
N GLY A 398 15.50 -0.25 4.16
CA GLY A 398 15.54 1.04 4.81
C GLY A 398 14.68 2.14 4.16
N ARG A 399 14.04 1.85 3.02
CA ARG A 399 13.05 2.72 2.40
C ARG A 399 11.64 2.35 2.83
N ILE A 400 11.26 1.10 2.71
CA ILE A 400 9.98 0.59 3.21
C ILE A 400 10.29 -0.36 4.36
N ILE A 401 9.89 0.01 5.57
CA ILE A 401 10.11 -0.80 6.78
C ILE A 401 8.76 -1.35 7.22
N TRP A 402 8.65 -2.66 7.21
CA TRP A 402 7.44 -3.35 7.61
C TRP A 402 7.41 -3.60 9.11
N VAL A 403 6.31 -3.27 9.77
CA VAL A 403 6.12 -3.52 11.19
C VAL A 403 4.82 -4.28 11.39
N PHE A 404 4.92 -5.54 11.75
CA PHE A 404 3.78 -6.39 12.03
C PHE A 404 3.59 -6.51 13.54
N ALA A 405 2.37 -6.32 14.02
CA ALA A 405 2.01 -6.57 15.41
C ALA A 405 1.02 -7.72 15.50
N THR A 406 1.28 -8.67 16.41
CA THR A 406 0.39 -9.81 16.65
C THR A 406 0.48 -10.32 18.07
N SER A 407 -0.63 -10.87 18.57
CA SER A 407 -0.65 -11.64 19.82
C SER A 407 -0.43 -13.14 19.61
N ARG A 408 -0.49 -13.59 18.36
CA ARG A 408 -0.41 -15.00 17.95
C ARG A 408 0.59 -15.19 16.81
N PRO A 409 1.90 -14.98 17.08
CA PRO A 409 2.94 -15.14 16.04
C PRO A 409 3.05 -16.58 15.51
N ASP A 410 2.54 -17.56 16.25
CA ASP A 410 2.42 -18.96 15.82
C ASP A 410 1.44 -19.16 14.66
N LEU A 411 0.48 -18.26 14.47
CA LEU A 411 -0.47 -18.29 13.36
C LEU A 411 0.05 -17.61 12.10
N LEU A 412 1.11 -16.80 12.19
CA LEU A 412 1.74 -16.22 11.00
C LEU A 412 2.52 -17.27 10.20
N GLU A 413 2.48 -17.12 8.88
CA GLU A 413 3.28 -17.95 7.98
C GLU A 413 4.78 -17.79 8.27
N VAL A 414 5.50 -18.91 8.36
CA VAL A 414 6.94 -18.94 8.63
C VAL A 414 7.73 -18.13 7.60
N ASP A 415 7.23 -18.11 6.36
CA ASP A 415 7.87 -17.38 5.27
C ASP A 415 7.93 -15.88 5.48
N LEU A 416 6.95 -15.27 6.18
CA LEU A 416 7.02 -13.84 6.56
C LEU A 416 8.04 -13.56 7.67
N LYS A 417 8.23 -14.52 8.57
CA LYS A 417 9.07 -14.36 9.76
C LYS A 417 10.57 -14.60 9.52
N ARG A 418 10.93 -15.01 8.30
CA ARG A 418 12.34 -15.29 7.98
C ARG A 418 13.15 -14.03 7.73
N GLN A 419 14.47 -14.18 7.84
CA GLN A 419 15.44 -13.12 7.49
C GLN A 419 15.23 -12.60 6.05
N GLY A 420 15.35 -11.29 5.89
CA GLY A 420 15.06 -10.59 4.64
C GLY A 420 13.60 -10.14 4.50
N ARG A 421 12.77 -10.28 5.57
CA ARG A 421 11.39 -9.79 5.65
C ARG A 421 11.12 -9.16 7.01
N LEU A 422 10.74 -9.96 8.03
CA LEU A 422 10.66 -9.51 9.41
C LEU A 422 11.94 -9.96 10.13
N ASP A 423 12.97 -9.15 10.03
CA ASP A 423 14.32 -9.52 10.51
C ASP A 423 14.44 -9.49 12.02
N VAL A 424 13.69 -8.62 12.69
CA VAL A 424 13.80 -8.35 14.12
C VAL A 424 12.46 -8.62 14.80
N HIS A 425 12.45 -9.55 15.74
CA HIS A 425 11.25 -9.90 16.51
C HIS A 425 11.39 -9.37 17.93
N ILE A 426 10.50 -8.46 18.30
CA ILE A 426 10.49 -7.76 19.58
C ILE A 426 9.25 -8.20 20.39
N PRO A 427 9.43 -9.01 21.43
CA PRO A 427 8.34 -9.36 22.32
C PRO A 427 8.09 -8.24 23.35
N LEU A 428 6.82 -7.98 23.65
CA LEU A 428 6.39 -7.09 24.72
C LEU A 428 5.70 -7.88 25.82
N PHE A 429 6.07 -7.59 27.04
CA PHE A 429 5.55 -8.25 28.23
C PHE A 429 4.79 -7.26 29.13
N PRO A 430 3.91 -7.75 29.99
CA PRO A 430 3.37 -6.92 31.06
C PRO A 430 4.48 -6.51 32.04
N PRO A 431 4.30 -5.44 32.81
CA PRO A 431 5.27 -5.02 33.80
C PRO A 431 5.53 -6.14 34.82
N GLU A 432 6.81 -6.32 35.18
CA GLU A 432 7.27 -7.38 36.07
C GLU A 432 7.61 -6.83 37.47
N THR A 433 8.03 -5.57 37.55
CA THR A 433 8.42 -4.93 38.78
C THR A 433 7.35 -3.94 39.28
N PRO A 434 7.25 -3.68 40.59
CA PRO A 434 6.37 -2.63 41.12
C PRO A 434 6.65 -1.26 40.48
N GLU A 435 7.91 -0.95 40.21
CA GLU A 435 8.31 0.31 39.56
C GLU A 435 7.78 0.42 38.14
N GLU A 436 7.93 -0.63 37.34
CA GLU A 436 7.36 -0.67 35.98
C GLU A 436 5.83 -0.55 36.01
N MET A 437 5.20 -1.16 36.98
CA MET A 437 3.76 -1.10 37.19
C MET A 437 3.31 0.33 37.54
N HIS A 438 3.98 1.00 38.47
CA HIS A 438 3.72 2.40 38.81
C HIS A 438 3.89 3.30 37.58
N ASN A 439 4.99 3.13 36.88
CA ASN A 439 5.26 3.88 35.66
C ASN A 439 4.17 3.69 34.59
N LEU A 440 3.63 2.47 34.46
CA LEU A 440 2.53 2.18 33.52
C LEU A 440 1.23 2.85 33.98
N PHE A 441 0.90 2.85 35.28
CA PHE A 441 -0.24 3.60 35.83
C PHE A 441 -0.14 5.09 35.51
N LEU A 442 1.03 5.71 35.74
CA LEU A 442 1.27 7.13 35.46
C LEU A 442 1.20 7.43 33.93
N ALA A 443 1.72 6.54 33.10
CA ALA A 443 1.66 6.70 31.66
C ALA A 443 0.22 6.67 31.14
N ILE A 444 -0.60 5.75 31.64
CA ILE A 444 -2.01 5.62 31.24
C ILE A 444 -2.85 6.78 31.84
N ALA A 445 -2.57 7.21 33.07
CA ALA A 445 -3.22 8.39 33.65
C ALA A 445 -2.98 9.65 32.82
N ARG A 446 -1.72 9.86 32.36
CA ARG A 446 -1.39 10.97 31.44
C ARG A 446 -2.15 10.86 30.12
N LYS A 447 -2.25 9.66 29.54
CA LYS A 447 -3.06 9.40 28.33
C LYS A 447 -4.53 9.77 28.52
N LEU A 448 -5.09 9.44 29.69
CA LEU A 448 -6.47 9.76 30.09
C LEU A 448 -6.66 11.20 30.57
N LYS A 449 -5.58 11.99 30.66
CA LYS A 449 -5.56 13.35 31.21
C LYS A 449 -6.05 13.39 32.68
N VAL A 450 -5.65 12.39 33.44
CA VAL A 450 -5.93 12.27 34.89
C VAL A 450 -4.71 12.74 35.66
N GLU A 451 -4.92 13.64 36.61
CA GLU A 451 -3.88 14.02 37.54
C GLU A 451 -3.71 12.89 38.58
N LEU A 452 -2.64 12.12 38.44
CA LEU A 452 -2.28 11.00 39.31
C LEU A 452 -0.82 11.16 39.70
N SER A 453 -0.57 11.17 41.02
CA SER A 453 0.78 11.15 41.59
C SER A 453 1.19 9.73 41.99
N GLU A 454 2.49 9.50 42.17
CA GLU A 454 2.98 8.19 42.66
C GLU A 454 2.37 7.80 44.02
N SER A 455 2.12 8.80 44.90
CA SER A 455 1.50 8.58 46.19
C SER A 455 0.05 8.13 46.13
N ASP A 456 -0.64 8.37 45.01
CA ASP A 456 -2.05 7.98 44.81
C ASP A 456 -2.19 6.52 44.36
N ILE A 457 -1.11 5.89 43.87
CA ILE A 457 -1.12 4.51 43.45
C ILE A 457 -0.98 3.60 44.67
N PRO A 458 -1.97 2.76 44.97
CA PRO A 458 -1.87 1.81 46.06
C PRO A 458 -0.95 0.64 45.74
N GLU A 459 -0.62 -0.17 46.76
CA GLU A 459 0.11 -1.40 46.56
C GLU A 459 -0.73 -2.38 45.71
N ILE A 460 -0.15 -2.85 44.58
CA ILE A 460 -0.86 -3.71 43.63
C ILE A 460 -0.75 -5.17 44.11
N PRO A 461 -1.87 -5.91 44.18
CA PRO A 461 -1.83 -7.31 44.59
C PRO A 461 -0.91 -8.13 43.69
N LYS A 462 -0.01 -8.93 44.27
CA LYS A 462 1.00 -9.75 43.55
C LYS A 462 0.37 -10.75 42.59
N ASP A 463 -0.85 -11.15 42.82
CA ASP A 463 -1.61 -12.09 42.00
C ASP A 463 -2.27 -11.42 40.78
N LEU A 464 -2.30 -10.11 40.75
CA LEU A 464 -2.91 -9.31 39.70
C LEU A 464 -1.87 -8.95 38.65
N THR A 465 -1.72 -9.80 37.62
CA THR A 465 -0.90 -9.48 36.46
C THR A 465 -1.74 -8.68 35.47
N VAL A 466 -1.57 -7.36 35.45
CA VAL A 466 -2.36 -6.45 34.62
C VAL A 466 -1.52 -5.87 33.50
N GLY A 467 -2.13 -5.76 32.32
CA GLY A 467 -1.60 -5.03 31.18
C GLY A 467 -2.18 -3.62 31.09
N GLY A 468 -1.79 -2.88 30.05
CA GLY A 468 -2.23 -1.49 29.87
C GLY A 468 -3.74 -1.32 29.79
N ASN A 469 -4.44 -2.23 29.11
CA ASN A 469 -5.90 -2.15 28.97
C ASN A 469 -6.64 -2.38 30.29
N GLU A 470 -6.13 -3.30 31.14
CA GLU A 470 -6.70 -3.56 32.44
C GLU A 470 -6.50 -2.36 33.37
N ILE A 471 -5.31 -1.75 33.35
CA ILE A 471 -5.02 -0.52 34.13
C ILE A 471 -5.90 0.64 33.64
N GLU A 472 -6.07 0.80 32.32
CA GLU A 472 -7.01 1.79 31.75
C GLU A 472 -8.43 1.56 32.28
N GLY A 473 -8.90 0.32 32.32
CA GLY A 473 -10.20 -0.06 32.90
C GLY A 473 -10.29 0.21 34.40
N ILE A 474 -9.22 0.01 35.15
CA ILE A 474 -9.15 0.32 36.59
C ILE A 474 -9.26 1.83 36.83
N LEU A 475 -8.47 2.63 36.08
CA LEU A 475 -8.50 4.09 36.18
C LEU A 475 -9.86 4.67 35.77
N VAL A 476 -10.47 4.17 34.71
CA VAL A 476 -11.81 4.60 34.27
C VAL A 476 -12.87 4.27 35.33
N ARG A 477 -12.80 3.11 35.98
CA ARG A 477 -13.69 2.75 37.09
C ARG A 477 -13.48 3.68 38.30
N ALA A 478 -12.22 3.99 38.64
CA ALA A 478 -11.91 4.91 39.71
C ALA A 478 -12.46 6.33 39.44
N LEU A 479 -12.28 6.84 38.23
CA LEU A 479 -12.84 8.13 37.81
C LEU A 479 -14.36 8.15 37.87
N ARG A 480 -15.02 7.06 37.44
CA ARG A 480 -16.47 6.92 37.54
C ARG A 480 -16.93 6.97 38.99
N THR A 481 -16.27 6.24 39.88
CA THR A 481 -16.58 6.23 41.32
C THR A 481 -16.38 7.61 41.94
N GLN A 482 -15.28 8.30 41.58
CA GLN A 482 -15.01 9.67 42.02
C GLN A 482 -16.10 10.65 41.56
N ALA A 483 -16.51 10.55 40.29
CA ALA A 483 -17.55 11.42 39.75
C ALA A 483 -18.95 11.20 40.33
N LEU A 484 -19.21 10.00 40.85
CA LEU A 484 -20.48 9.65 41.52
C LEU A 484 -20.45 9.92 43.02
N ASP A 485 -19.29 10.19 43.63
CA ASP A 485 -19.17 10.54 45.05
C ASP A 485 -19.64 11.98 45.29
N ALA A 486 -20.92 12.11 45.59
CA ALA A 486 -21.58 13.42 45.87
C ALA A 486 -20.94 14.18 47.05
N SER A 487 -20.16 13.51 47.90
CA SER A 487 -19.51 14.11 49.07
C SER A 487 -18.12 14.66 48.75
N ALA A 488 -17.50 14.26 47.66
CA ALA A 488 -16.12 14.60 47.25
C ALA A 488 -15.07 14.44 48.37
N LYS A 489 -15.29 13.49 49.28
CA LYS A 489 -14.47 13.31 50.49
C LYS A 489 -13.40 12.25 50.38
N ARG A 490 -13.55 11.32 49.39
CA ARG A 490 -12.60 10.21 49.23
C ARG A 490 -11.45 10.62 48.35
N SER A 491 -10.24 10.29 48.76
CA SER A 491 -9.04 10.48 47.94
C SER A 491 -9.04 9.51 46.74
N LEU A 492 -8.35 9.89 45.68
CA LEU A 492 -8.19 9.01 44.50
C LEU A 492 -7.51 7.69 44.88
N ARG A 493 -6.59 7.72 45.87
CA ARG A 493 -5.92 6.54 46.40
C ARG A 493 -6.90 5.56 47.07
N GLU A 494 -7.82 6.07 47.93
CA GLU A 494 -8.83 5.23 48.58
C GLU A 494 -9.75 4.56 47.53
N ILE A 495 -10.16 5.32 46.53
CA ILE A 495 -11.01 4.80 45.46
C ILE A 495 -10.25 3.76 44.63
N LEU A 496 -8.97 4.00 44.27
CA LEU A 496 -8.14 3.04 43.55
C LEU A 496 -7.90 1.76 44.34
N THR A 497 -7.73 1.87 45.67
CA THR A 497 -7.59 0.71 46.54
C THR A 497 -8.83 -0.18 46.49
N GLU A 498 -10.02 0.39 46.64
CA GLU A 498 -11.30 -0.32 46.56
C GLU A 498 -11.47 -0.98 45.16
N VAL A 499 -11.18 -0.25 44.08
CA VAL A 499 -11.30 -0.79 42.73
C VAL A 499 -10.30 -1.93 42.47
N LEU A 500 -9.10 -1.89 43.04
CA LEU A 500 -8.09 -2.95 42.95
C LEU A 500 -8.45 -4.18 43.77
N GLU A 501 -9.02 -4.01 44.98
CA GLU A 501 -9.51 -5.10 45.81
C GLU A 501 -10.66 -5.87 45.11
N ASP A 502 -11.52 -5.15 44.39
CA ASP A 502 -12.61 -5.71 43.61
C ASP A 502 -12.15 -6.29 42.26
N ALA A 503 -10.92 -6.01 41.83
CA ALA A 503 -10.39 -6.48 40.55
C ALA A 503 -10.14 -7.99 40.62
N ARG A 504 -10.66 -8.73 39.61
CA ARG A 504 -10.42 -10.16 39.47
C ARG A 504 -9.46 -10.46 38.33
N PRO A 505 -8.55 -11.44 38.51
CA PRO A 505 -7.67 -11.90 37.45
C PRO A 505 -8.46 -12.33 36.21
N SER A 506 -7.88 -12.16 35.04
CA SER A 506 -8.48 -12.59 33.77
C SER A 506 -8.79 -14.10 33.80
N ALA A 507 -10.01 -14.48 33.40
CA ALA A 507 -10.42 -15.89 33.24
C ALA A 507 -9.55 -16.64 32.17
N HIS A 508 -8.80 -15.90 31.34
CA HIS A 508 -8.00 -16.44 30.24
C HIS A 508 -6.51 -16.55 30.58
N ARG A 509 -6.14 -16.68 31.88
CA ARG A 509 -4.74 -16.70 32.33
C ARG A 509 -3.85 -17.66 31.52
N MET A 510 -4.29 -18.89 31.28
CA MET A 510 -3.53 -19.90 30.55
C MET A 510 -3.29 -19.49 29.08
N LYS A 511 -4.30 -18.90 28.46
CA LYS A 511 -4.19 -18.37 27.09
C LYS A 511 -3.21 -17.19 27.01
N LEU A 512 -3.23 -16.29 27.98
CA LEU A 512 -2.30 -15.16 28.05
C LEU A 512 -0.86 -15.64 28.29
N GLU A 513 -0.65 -16.65 29.18
CA GLU A 513 0.66 -17.26 29.39
C GLU A 513 1.18 -17.94 28.12
N TYR A 514 0.33 -18.65 27.39
CA TYR A 514 0.69 -19.22 26.10
C TYR A 514 1.21 -18.15 25.12
N MET A 515 0.51 -17.01 25.02
CA MET A 515 0.91 -15.90 24.15
C MET A 515 2.28 -15.32 24.55
N ASP A 516 2.55 -15.19 25.86
CA ASP A 516 3.86 -14.73 26.34
C ASP A 516 4.98 -15.71 25.97
N LEU A 517 4.77 -17.02 26.16
CA LEU A 517 5.79 -18.03 25.84
C LEU A 517 6.05 -18.16 24.34
N VAL A 518 5.01 -18.03 23.52
CA VAL A 518 5.18 -18.02 22.06
C VAL A 518 5.93 -16.75 21.62
N ALA A 519 5.67 -15.61 22.26
CA ALA A 519 6.43 -14.39 22.00
C ALA A 519 7.91 -14.53 22.38
N VAL A 520 8.22 -15.22 23.48
CA VAL A 520 9.61 -15.57 23.87
C VAL A 520 10.26 -16.45 22.82
N LYS A 521 9.56 -17.47 22.33
CA LYS A 521 10.07 -18.41 21.31
C LYS A 521 10.43 -17.72 20.00
N GLU A 522 9.66 -16.71 19.61
CA GLU A 522 9.87 -15.96 18.37
C GLU A 522 10.92 -14.85 18.52
N CYS A 523 11.39 -14.56 19.72
CA CYS A 523 12.35 -13.48 19.98
C CYS A 523 13.68 -13.70 19.24
N THR A 524 14.19 -12.68 18.56
CA THR A 524 15.47 -12.76 17.81
C THR A 524 16.67 -12.24 18.59
N ASP A 525 16.47 -11.50 19.68
CA ASP A 525 17.58 -10.94 20.48
C ASP A 525 17.24 -10.97 21.98
N SER A 526 18.12 -11.58 22.76
CA SER A 526 17.95 -11.73 24.22
C SER A 526 17.82 -10.40 24.98
N ARG A 527 18.29 -9.30 24.42
CA ARG A 527 18.14 -7.95 24.99
C ARG A 527 16.67 -7.51 25.14
N PHE A 528 15.78 -8.10 24.34
CA PHE A 528 14.34 -7.81 24.38
C PHE A 528 13.61 -8.64 25.44
N LEU A 529 14.25 -9.68 25.99
CA LEU A 529 13.65 -10.54 26.97
C LEU A 529 13.87 -10.02 28.39
N PRO A 530 12.86 -10.03 29.26
CA PRO A 530 13.04 -9.81 30.67
C PRO A 530 13.85 -10.95 31.33
N PRO A 531 14.48 -10.71 32.50
CA PRO A 531 15.41 -11.66 33.11
C PRO A 531 14.85 -13.08 33.27
N ARG A 532 13.60 -13.22 33.67
CA ARG A 532 12.96 -14.53 33.89
C ARG A 532 12.88 -15.41 32.64
N TYR A 533 12.85 -14.81 31.45
CA TYR A 533 12.75 -15.54 30.19
C TYR A 533 14.12 -15.76 29.54
N ARG A 534 15.14 -14.95 29.86
CA ARG A 534 16.51 -15.14 29.33
C ARG A 534 17.13 -16.44 29.78
N GLU A 535 16.82 -16.86 31.00
CA GLU A 535 17.38 -18.07 31.61
C GLU A 535 16.54 -19.32 31.35
N LEU A 536 15.39 -19.19 30.71
CA LEU A 536 14.48 -20.32 30.45
C LEU A 536 15.08 -21.25 29.38
N PRO A 537 15.35 -22.53 29.70
CA PRO A 537 15.89 -23.46 28.71
C PRO A 537 14.91 -23.68 27.56
N PRO A 538 15.40 -23.79 26.29
CA PRO A 538 14.51 -23.98 25.13
C PRO A 538 13.60 -25.22 25.24
N VAL A 539 14.11 -26.31 25.81
CA VAL A 539 13.35 -27.55 26.01
C VAL A 539 12.17 -27.35 26.98
N GLU A 540 12.41 -26.57 28.04
CA GLU A 540 11.37 -26.23 29.03
C GLU A 540 10.34 -25.28 28.43
N LEU A 541 10.78 -24.31 27.64
CA LEU A 541 9.91 -23.38 26.89
C LEU A 541 8.98 -24.16 25.96
N ASP A 542 9.51 -25.09 25.15
CA ASP A 542 8.72 -25.89 24.21
C ASP A 542 7.72 -26.80 24.96
N ARG A 543 8.14 -27.42 26.05
CA ARG A 543 7.27 -28.24 26.90
C ARG A 543 6.07 -27.43 27.44
N ARG A 544 6.32 -26.24 27.97
CA ARG A 544 5.27 -25.38 28.52
C ARG A 544 4.31 -24.87 27.45
N ILE A 545 4.82 -24.50 26.27
CA ILE A 545 4.01 -24.11 25.12
C ILE A 545 3.06 -25.26 24.74
N GLU A 546 3.56 -26.48 24.64
CA GLU A 546 2.74 -27.64 24.26
C GLU A 546 1.68 -27.97 25.32
N GLU A 547 2.00 -27.87 26.60
CA GLU A 547 1.05 -28.05 27.71
C GLU A 547 -0.11 -27.04 27.66
N LEU A 548 0.20 -25.77 27.30
CA LEU A 548 -0.78 -24.70 27.28
C LEU A 548 -1.58 -24.62 25.97
N ARG A 549 -1.11 -25.26 24.91
CA ARG A 549 -1.73 -25.25 23.57
C ARG A 549 -3.20 -25.66 23.58
N ARG A 550 -3.57 -26.59 24.48
CA ARG A 550 -4.95 -27.08 24.64
C ARG A 550 -5.95 -26.03 25.15
N PHE A 551 -5.48 -24.89 25.66
CA PHE A 551 -6.32 -23.81 26.20
C PHE A 551 -6.52 -22.67 25.20
N VAL A 552 -5.95 -22.73 24.00
CA VAL A 552 -5.93 -21.68 22.98
C VAL A 552 -6.76 -22.06 21.78
#